data_b8c33bc73fa9a900a295af82443dd17b
#
_entry.id   b8c33bc73fa9a900a295af82443dd17b
#
_cell.length_a   1.000
_cell.length_b   1.000
_cell.length_c   1.000
_cell.angle_alpha   90.00
_cell.angle_beta   90.00
_cell.angle_gamma   90.00
#
_symmetry.space_group_name_H-M   'P 1'
#
loop_
_entity.id
_entity.type
_entity.pdbx_description
1 polymer ?
#
loop_
_entity_poly.entity_id
_entity_poly.type
_entity_poly.pdbx_seq_one_letter_code
_entity_poly.pdbx_strand_id
1 'polypeptide(L)'
;MTLDLLKVKSYCRPYVQQTIYGYLFMAINFHDSAIPRYLQMADLMRQRIARGVWEQGAKVPSLEELVAEFGVARVTVRQAVDVLTREGLVSPQQGRGTFVTGLPPNDRWLRVQTTLAELANMYRDTKPNIVTIDEAIHHAPLRPQDGTAAERYVFMRRIHERQDQPYCVINIYLAEDVFRQQPTRFRNETVIPLLVSMPDITITQARQALTISTADTEVAQQLQVAVNTPIAEVRRVFVDEQGRVIYLSEVSYRGDFIHVEMNLIP
;
A
#
# COMPACT_ATOMS: atom_id res chain seq x y z
N MET A 1 34.96 -38.30 27.68
CA MET A 1 34.20 -38.92 26.57
C MET A 1 33.31 -37.81 26.00
N THR A 2 33.88 -37.01 25.11
CA THR A 2 33.27 -35.79 24.53
C THR A 2 32.66 -36.19 23.20
N LEU A 3 31.34 -36.23 23.14
CA LEU A 3 30.59 -36.50 21.91
C LEU A 3 30.60 -35.25 20.99
N ASP A 4 31.10 -35.45 19.80
CA ASP A 4 31.34 -34.49 18.77
C ASP A 4 30.02 -34.00 18.16
N LEU A 5 29.58 -32.81 18.58
CA LEU A 5 28.33 -32.15 18.18
C LEU A 5 28.35 -31.54 16.74
N LEU A 6 29.44 -31.75 16.00
CA LEU A 6 29.63 -31.15 14.67
C LEU A 6 29.20 -32.04 13.48
N LYS A 7 28.79 -33.30 13.73
CA LYS A 7 28.36 -34.20 12.63
C LYS A 7 26.84 -34.29 12.41
N VAL A 8 26.01 -33.63 13.21
CA VAL A 8 24.54 -33.71 13.08
C VAL A 8 23.95 -32.65 12.14
N LYS A 9 24.73 -31.65 11.74
CA LYS A 9 24.24 -30.55 10.90
C LYS A 9 24.13 -30.83 9.39
N SER A 10 24.61 -32.00 8.93
CA SER A 10 24.67 -32.25 7.46
C SER A 10 23.55 -33.12 6.90
N TYR A 11 22.73 -33.78 7.73
CA TYR A 11 21.72 -34.74 7.24
C TYR A 11 20.25 -34.29 7.37
N CYS A 12 19.95 -33.18 8.04
CA CYS A 12 18.56 -32.77 8.29
C CYS A 12 18.03 -31.63 7.36
N ARG A 13 18.82 -31.06 6.48
CA ARG A 13 18.37 -29.91 5.66
C ARG A 13 17.39 -30.23 4.52
N PRO A 14 17.44 -31.36 3.78
CA PRO A 14 16.48 -31.55 2.69
C PRO A 14 15.09 -32.03 3.15
N TYR A 15 15.00 -32.74 4.28
CA TYR A 15 13.72 -33.38 4.67
C TYR A 15 12.74 -32.43 5.39
N VAL A 16 13.23 -31.49 6.19
CA VAL A 16 12.39 -30.52 6.91
C VAL A 16 11.81 -29.46 5.97
N GLN A 17 12.56 -29.05 4.95
CA GLN A 17 12.07 -28.10 3.96
C GLN A 17 10.95 -28.69 3.08
N GLN A 18 11.07 -29.95 2.64
CA GLN A 18 10.01 -30.61 1.84
C GLN A 18 8.72 -30.84 2.65
N THR A 19 8.81 -31.14 3.94
CA THR A 19 7.63 -31.43 4.77
C THR A 19 6.82 -30.17 5.12
N ILE A 20 7.48 -29.04 5.41
CA ILE A 20 6.78 -27.78 5.72
C ILE A 20 6.11 -27.19 4.47
N TYR A 21 6.72 -27.30 3.29
CA TYR A 21 6.14 -26.83 2.05
C TYR A 21 5.02 -27.75 1.52
N GLY A 22 5.11 -29.06 1.73
CA GLY A 22 4.08 -30.02 1.30
C GLY A 22 2.74 -29.82 1.99
N TYR A 23 2.69 -29.45 3.25
CA TYR A 23 1.43 -29.25 4.00
C TYR A 23 0.76 -27.89 3.71
N LEU A 24 1.49 -26.87 3.31
CA LEU A 24 0.92 -25.54 3.04
C LEU A 24 0.22 -25.45 1.66
N PHE A 25 0.51 -26.39 0.74
CA PHE A 25 0.02 -26.32 -0.65
C PHE A 25 -1.16 -27.25 -0.96
N MET A 26 -1.56 -28.16 -0.06
CA MET A 26 -2.66 -29.09 -0.33
C MET A 26 -4.07 -28.46 -0.27
N ALA A 27 -4.21 -27.17 0.01
CA ALA A 27 -5.51 -26.55 0.24
C ALA A 27 -5.86 -25.39 -0.72
N ILE A 28 -5.07 -25.15 -1.78
CA ILE A 28 -5.42 -24.07 -2.70
C ILE A 28 -6.44 -24.61 -3.73
N ASN A 29 -7.72 -24.33 -3.45
CA ASN A 29 -8.79 -24.64 -4.38
C ASN A 29 -9.04 -23.45 -5.32
N PHE A 30 -8.55 -23.55 -6.58
CA PHE A 30 -8.76 -22.53 -7.60
C PHE A 30 -10.18 -22.53 -8.17
N HIS A 31 -11.09 -23.40 -7.71
CA HIS A 31 -12.37 -23.63 -8.37
C HIS A 31 -13.51 -22.69 -7.96
N ASP A 32 -13.46 -22.13 -6.75
CA ASP A 32 -14.61 -21.40 -6.17
C ASP A 32 -14.40 -19.87 -6.05
N SER A 33 -13.48 -19.29 -6.82
CA SER A 33 -13.20 -17.86 -6.79
C SER A 33 -13.72 -17.15 -8.04
N ALA A 34 -14.33 -15.96 -7.86
CA ALA A 34 -14.69 -15.07 -8.97
C ALA A 34 -13.46 -14.47 -9.69
N ILE A 35 -12.26 -14.63 -9.11
CA ILE A 35 -10.99 -14.15 -9.67
C ILE A 35 -10.51 -15.14 -10.74
N PRO A 36 -10.13 -14.69 -11.95
CA PRO A 36 -9.55 -15.56 -12.98
C PRO A 36 -8.35 -16.37 -12.47
N ARG A 37 -8.29 -17.66 -12.82
CA ARG A 37 -7.26 -18.58 -12.30
C ARG A 37 -5.83 -18.10 -12.55
N TYR A 38 -5.56 -17.44 -13.67
CA TYR A 38 -4.22 -16.92 -13.97
C TYR A 38 -3.80 -15.78 -13.02
N LEU A 39 -4.75 -14.97 -12.55
CA LEU A 39 -4.47 -13.94 -11.55
C LEU A 39 -4.19 -14.53 -10.17
N GLN A 40 -4.96 -15.56 -9.78
CA GLN A 40 -4.69 -16.29 -8.53
C GLN A 40 -3.30 -16.95 -8.57
N MET A 41 -2.94 -17.54 -9.72
CA MET A 41 -1.62 -18.14 -9.93
C MET A 41 -0.51 -17.09 -9.90
N ALA A 42 -0.71 -15.93 -10.55
CA ALA A 42 0.24 -14.82 -10.50
C ALA A 42 0.45 -14.32 -9.07
N ASP A 43 -0.63 -14.25 -8.27
CA ASP A 43 -0.55 -13.85 -6.87
C ASP A 43 0.25 -14.84 -6.02
N LEU A 44 0.02 -16.14 -6.19
CA LEU A 44 0.82 -17.18 -5.51
C LEU A 44 2.31 -17.10 -5.87
N MET A 45 2.62 -16.91 -7.14
CA MET A 45 4.00 -16.75 -7.59
C MET A 45 4.64 -15.49 -7.01
N ARG A 46 3.90 -14.37 -7.00
CA ARG A 46 4.34 -13.10 -6.38
C ARG A 46 4.63 -13.27 -4.90
N GLN A 47 3.76 -13.97 -4.17
CA GLN A 47 3.99 -14.25 -2.75
C GLN A 47 5.23 -15.12 -2.51
N ARG A 48 5.54 -16.10 -3.38
CA ARG A 48 6.78 -16.88 -3.30
C ARG A 48 8.03 -16.01 -3.45
N ILE A 49 8.00 -15.08 -4.40
CA ILE A 49 9.08 -14.10 -4.58
C ILE A 49 9.19 -13.19 -3.36
N ALA A 50 8.07 -12.63 -2.89
CA ALA A 50 8.03 -11.73 -1.74
C ALA A 50 8.55 -12.37 -0.45
N ARG A 51 8.26 -13.65 -0.24
CA ARG A 51 8.72 -14.42 0.93
C ARG A 51 10.13 -15.01 0.78
N GLY A 52 10.82 -14.74 -0.34
CA GLY A 52 12.16 -15.26 -0.60
C GLY A 52 12.22 -16.76 -0.90
N VAL A 53 11.08 -17.40 -1.19
CA VAL A 53 11.04 -18.81 -1.64
C VAL A 53 11.72 -18.93 -3.00
N TRP A 54 11.52 -17.93 -3.85
CA TRP A 54 12.26 -17.72 -5.07
C TRP A 54 13.06 -16.43 -4.93
N GLU A 55 14.34 -16.58 -4.65
CA GLU A 55 15.25 -15.45 -4.45
C GLU A 55 15.49 -14.68 -5.75
N GLN A 56 15.90 -13.42 -5.65
CA GLN A 56 16.29 -12.63 -6.81
C GLN A 56 17.46 -13.29 -7.55
N GLY A 57 17.35 -13.42 -8.87
CA GLY A 57 18.28 -14.17 -9.71
C GLY A 57 18.00 -15.67 -9.79
N ALA A 58 17.14 -16.22 -8.95
CA ALA A 58 16.78 -17.64 -8.99
C ALA A 58 15.95 -17.96 -10.23
N LYS A 59 16.09 -19.19 -10.71
CA LYS A 59 15.23 -19.72 -11.77
C LYS A 59 13.87 -20.10 -11.21
N VAL A 60 12.80 -19.58 -11.82
CA VAL A 60 11.42 -19.99 -11.56
C VAL A 60 11.24 -21.40 -12.10
N PRO A 61 10.49 -22.29 -11.41
CA PRO A 61 10.16 -23.61 -11.94
C PRO A 61 9.58 -23.53 -13.36
N SER A 62 9.83 -24.54 -14.16
CA SER A 62 9.34 -24.62 -15.55
C SER A 62 7.80 -24.61 -15.60
N LEU A 63 7.25 -24.31 -16.76
CA LEU A 63 5.79 -24.36 -16.96
C LEU A 63 5.23 -25.75 -16.65
N GLU A 64 5.96 -26.81 -16.97
CA GLU A 64 5.58 -28.20 -16.71
C GLU A 64 5.57 -28.50 -15.21
N GLU A 65 6.60 -28.06 -14.48
CA GLU A 65 6.68 -28.22 -13.02
C GLU A 65 5.55 -27.45 -12.33
N LEU A 66 5.27 -26.20 -12.74
CA LEU A 66 4.18 -25.40 -12.19
C LEU A 66 2.79 -26.00 -12.50
N VAL A 67 2.60 -26.53 -13.72
CA VAL A 67 1.37 -27.27 -14.08
C VAL A 67 1.19 -28.49 -13.19
N ALA A 68 2.25 -29.26 -12.98
CA ALA A 68 2.20 -30.47 -12.13
C ALA A 68 1.95 -30.10 -10.65
N GLU A 69 2.58 -29.04 -10.16
CA GLU A 69 2.47 -28.60 -8.77
C GLU A 69 1.07 -28.05 -8.44
N PHE A 70 0.51 -27.22 -9.33
CA PHE A 70 -0.73 -26.48 -9.04
C PHE A 70 -1.98 -27.08 -9.67
N GLY A 71 -1.85 -28.09 -10.51
CA GLY A 71 -2.99 -28.74 -11.16
C GLY A 71 -3.77 -27.80 -12.09
N VAL A 72 -3.12 -26.80 -12.70
CA VAL A 72 -3.74 -25.83 -13.59
C VAL A 72 -3.31 -26.03 -15.04
N ALA A 73 -4.08 -25.51 -16.00
CA ALA A 73 -3.74 -25.61 -17.42
C ALA A 73 -2.45 -24.82 -17.74
N ARG A 74 -1.65 -25.31 -18.70
CA ARG A 74 -0.42 -24.66 -19.16
C ARG A 74 -0.63 -23.19 -19.60
N VAL A 75 -1.77 -22.90 -20.22
CA VAL A 75 -2.14 -21.52 -20.62
C VAL A 75 -2.30 -20.62 -19.40
N THR A 76 -2.86 -21.11 -18.30
CA THR A 76 -3.02 -20.37 -17.03
C THR A 76 -1.66 -19.98 -16.44
N VAL A 77 -0.71 -20.92 -16.41
CA VAL A 77 0.66 -20.65 -15.93
C VAL A 77 1.35 -19.62 -16.83
N ARG A 78 1.23 -19.74 -18.16
CA ARG A 78 1.82 -18.78 -19.11
C ARG A 78 1.27 -17.37 -18.87
N GLN A 79 -0.06 -17.22 -18.77
CA GLN A 79 -0.69 -15.94 -18.49
C GLN A 79 -0.24 -15.36 -17.14
N ALA A 80 -0.06 -16.19 -16.11
CA ALA A 80 0.48 -15.76 -14.82
C ALA A 80 1.92 -15.22 -14.94
N VAL A 81 2.78 -15.95 -15.67
CA VAL A 81 4.16 -15.51 -15.97
C VAL A 81 4.16 -14.20 -16.75
N ASP A 82 3.26 -14.02 -17.72
CA ASP A 82 3.13 -12.78 -18.49
C ASP A 82 2.70 -11.59 -17.60
N VAL A 83 1.85 -11.82 -16.60
CA VAL A 83 1.50 -10.80 -15.59
C VAL A 83 2.73 -10.38 -14.81
N LEU A 84 3.47 -11.34 -14.22
CA LEU A 84 4.67 -11.06 -13.43
C LEU A 84 5.81 -10.44 -14.28
N THR A 85 5.87 -10.77 -15.56
CA THR A 85 6.85 -10.16 -16.50
C THR A 85 6.52 -8.68 -16.72
N ARG A 86 5.24 -8.34 -16.91
CA ARG A 86 4.80 -6.93 -17.01
C ARG A 86 5.02 -6.15 -15.71
N GLU A 87 4.95 -6.83 -14.57
CA GLU A 87 5.28 -6.25 -13.27
C GLU A 87 6.80 -6.15 -13.01
N GLY A 88 7.65 -6.65 -13.92
CA GLY A 88 9.10 -6.63 -13.77
C GLY A 88 9.64 -7.59 -12.71
N LEU A 89 8.82 -8.50 -12.20
CA LEU A 89 9.21 -9.46 -11.15
C LEU A 89 9.97 -10.66 -11.70
N VAL A 90 9.67 -11.03 -12.94
CA VAL A 90 10.36 -12.14 -13.62
C VAL A 90 10.71 -11.77 -15.06
N SER A 91 11.73 -12.42 -15.60
CA SER A 91 12.14 -12.26 -17.00
C SER A 91 12.31 -13.63 -17.68
N PRO A 92 11.50 -13.93 -18.70
CA PRO A 92 11.72 -15.11 -19.54
C PRO A 92 13.01 -14.93 -20.37
N GLN A 93 13.89 -15.94 -20.35
CA GLN A 93 15.10 -15.99 -21.16
C GLN A 93 15.01 -17.18 -22.13
N GLN A 94 15.09 -16.90 -23.43
CA GLN A 94 14.94 -17.94 -24.46
C GLN A 94 15.92 -19.09 -24.25
N GLY A 95 15.42 -20.31 -24.21
CA GLY A 95 16.23 -21.54 -24.03
C GLY A 95 16.75 -21.75 -22.60
N ARG A 96 16.68 -20.75 -21.70
CA ARG A 96 17.24 -20.83 -20.34
C ARG A 96 16.18 -20.95 -19.25
N GLY A 97 14.97 -20.47 -19.50
CA GLY A 97 13.84 -20.46 -18.57
C GLY A 97 13.48 -19.06 -18.09
N THR A 98 12.67 -18.98 -17.05
CA THR A 98 12.23 -17.71 -16.43
C THR A 98 13.02 -17.48 -15.15
N PHE A 99 13.47 -16.26 -14.92
CA PHE A 99 14.27 -15.89 -13.75
C PHE A 99 13.60 -14.76 -12.99
N VAL A 100 13.74 -14.75 -11.66
CA VAL A 100 13.32 -13.65 -10.80
C VAL A 100 14.25 -12.46 -11.04
N THR A 101 13.71 -11.34 -11.52
CA THR A 101 14.49 -10.12 -11.83
C THR A 101 14.24 -9.00 -10.84
N GLY A 102 13.08 -8.99 -10.20
CA GLY A 102 12.70 -8.00 -9.22
C GLY A 102 12.14 -8.65 -7.97
N LEU A 103 12.31 -8.00 -6.84
CA LEU A 103 11.48 -8.25 -5.68
C LEU A 103 10.24 -7.38 -5.82
N PRO A 104 9.05 -7.82 -5.34
CA PRO A 104 7.94 -6.90 -5.18
C PRO A 104 8.49 -5.69 -4.40
N PRO A 105 8.37 -4.47 -4.94
CA PRO A 105 9.12 -3.35 -4.40
C PRO A 105 8.71 -3.08 -2.95
N ASN A 106 9.61 -3.34 -2.01
CA ASN A 106 9.50 -2.84 -0.63
C ASN A 106 9.45 -1.30 -0.62
N ASP A 107 10.00 -0.65 -1.65
CA ASP A 107 9.94 0.80 -1.85
C ASP A 107 8.54 1.34 -2.20
N ARG A 108 7.57 0.48 -2.50
CA ARG A 108 6.17 0.90 -2.68
C ARG A 108 5.49 1.22 -1.36
N TRP A 109 5.95 0.62 -0.27
CA TRP A 109 5.25 0.75 0.99
C TRP A 109 5.40 2.13 1.60
N LEU A 110 4.27 2.74 1.87
CA LEU A 110 4.18 3.91 2.74
C LEU A 110 4.11 3.40 4.18
N ARG A 111 5.15 3.66 4.94
CA ARG A 111 5.10 3.38 6.39
C ARG A 111 4.09 4.32 7.02
N VAL A 112 3.18 3.78 7.82
CA VAL A 112 2.26 4.60 8.60
C VAL A 112 3.06 5.32 9.68
N GLN A 113 3.10 6.63 9.56
CA GLN A 113 3.91 7.48 10.43
C GLN A 113 3.23 7.65 11.79
N THR A 114 4.03 7.70 12.84
CA THR A 114 3.56 7.80 14.23
C THR A 114 3.64 9.23 14.76
N THR A 115 4.40 10.11 14.11
CA THR A 115 4.52 11.52 14.48
C THR A 115 4.10 12.45 13.33
N LEU A 116 3.65 13.66 13.69
CA LEU A 116 3.26 14.68 12.71
C LEU A 116 4.46 15.14 11.84
N ALA A 117 5.65 15.19 12.42
CA ALA A 117 6.87 15.57 11.72
C ALA A 117 7.25 14.53 10.65
N GLU A 118 7.19 13.25 10.97
CA GLU A 118 7.43 12.16 10.02
C GLU A 118 6.39 12.17 8.89
N LEU A 119 5.11 12.40 9.25
CA LEU A 119 4.02 12.51 8.29
C LEU A 119 4.26 13.68 7.32
N ALA A 120 4.67 14.85 7.82
CA ALA A 120 5.00 16.00 6.99
C ALA A 120 6.20 15.68 6.04
N ASN A 121 7.23 15.02 6.55
CA ASN A 121 8.39 14.64 5.76
C ASN A 121 8.04 13.63 4.65
N MET A 122 7.15 12.68 4.93
CA MET A 122 6.69 11.70 3.93
C MET A 122 6.05 12.35 2.69
N TYR A 123 5.36 13.47 2.89
CA TYR A 123 4.67 14.18 1.80
C TYR A 123 5.47 15.33 1.17
N ARG A 124 6.67 15.65 1.70
CA ARG A 124 7.44 16.86 1.30
C ARG A 124 7.77 16.89 -0.20
N ASP A 125 8.15 15.75 -0.74
CA ASP A 125 8.56 15.63 -2.16
C ASP A 125 7.43 15.08 -3.07
N THR A 126 6.21 14.97 -2.53
CA THR A 126 5.05 14.49 -3.29
C THR A 126 4.42 15.65 -4.04
N LYS A 127 4.25 15.50 -5.35
CA LYS A 127 3.46 16.41 -6.18
C LYS A 127 2.00 15.94 -6.21
N PRO A 128 1.04 16.73 -5.73
CA PRO A 128 -0.35 16.36 -5.79
C PRO A 128 -0.89 16.54 -7.21
N ASN A 129 -1.60 15.54 -7.72
CA ASN A 129 -2.48 15.71 -8.87
C ASN A 129 -3.85 16.18 -8.35
N ILE A 130 -4.22 17.42 -8.68
CA ILE A 130 -5.43 18.04 -8.16
C ILE A 130 -6.60 17.65 -9.03
N VAL A 131 -7.58 16.97 -8.44
CA VAL A 131 -8.84 16.61 -9.12
C VAL A 131 -9.85 17.76 -8.99
N THR A 132 -10.04 18.28 -7.78
CA THR A 132 -11.01 19.34 -7.49
C THR A 132 -10.54 20.18 -6.32
N ILE A 133 -10.72 21.50 -6.43
CA ILE A 133 -10.70 22.44 -5.31
C ILE A 133 -12.01 23.20 -5.35
N ASP A 134 -12.79 23.12 -4.29
CA ASP A 134 -14.04 23.82 -4.12
C ASP A 134 -13.93 24.73 -2.90
N GLU A 135 -13.96 26.04 -3.15
CA GLU A 135 -13.88 27.10 -2.16
C GLU A 135 -15.26 27.54 -1.67
N ALA A 136 -16.34 26.89 -2.14
CA ALA A 136 -17.67 27.11 -1.59
C ALA A 136 -17.71 26.72 -0.10
N ILE A 137 -18.78 27.10 0.57
CA ILE A 137 -18.99 26.77 2.00
C ILE A 137 -19.20 25.27 2.13
N HIS A 138 -18.24 24.57 2.73
CA HIS A 138 -18.35 23.17 3.06
C HIS A 138 -18.41 22.97 4.57
N HIS A 139 -19.27 22.04 4.98
CA HIS A 139 -19.22 21.49 6.33
C HIS A 139 -18.37 20.22 6.31
N ALA A 140 -17.29 20.22 7.10
CA ALA A 140 -16.48 19.01 7.25
C ALA A 140 -17.29 17.91 7.98
N PRO A 141 -17.17 16.61 7.58
CA PRO A 141 -17.86 15.51 8.23
C PRO A 141 -17.21 15.16 9.57
N LEU A 142 -17.30 16.09 10.53
CA LEU A 142 -16.72 15.93 11.87
C LEU A 142 -17.52 14.96 12.71
N ARG A 143 -16.81 14.22 13.55
CA ARG A 143 -17.36 13.36 14.59
C ARG A 143 -17.38 14.13 15.93
N PRO A 144 -18.23 13.78 16.89
CA PRO A 144 -18.30 14.47 18.17
C PRO A 144 -16.97 14.59 18.92
N GLN A 145 -16.07 13.62 18.75
CA GLN A 145 -14.76 13.59 19.39
C GLN A 145 -13.64 14.33 18.63
N ASP A 146 -13.91 14.93 17.48
CA ASP A 146 -12.87 15.54 16.65
C ASP A 146 -12.44 16.91 17.14
N GLY A 147 -13.32 17.66 17.74
CA GLY A 147 -13.14 19.04 18.19
C GLY A 147 -14.25 19.95 17.68
N THR A 148 -14.07 21.25 17.85
CA THR A 148 -15.02 22.27 17.39
C THR A 148 -14.83 22.52 15.89
N ALA A 149 -15.92 22.64 15.13
CA ALA A 149 -15.84 22.97 13.72
C ALA A 149 -15.31 24.40 13.50
N ALA A 150 -14.51 24.60 12.47
CA ALA A 150 -14.27 25.94 11.91
C ALA A 150 -15.55 26.47 11.26
N GLU A 151 -15.64 27.79 11.07
CA GLU A 151 -16.81 28.44 10.47
C GLU A 151 -17.10 27.91 9.06
N ARG A 152 -16.04 27.73 8.28
CA ARG A 152 -16.07 27.27 6.90
C ARG A 152 -14.84 26.45 6.56
N TYR A 153 -14.98 25.56 5.56
CA TYR A 153 -13.88 24.77 5.04
C TYR A 153 -13.80 24.90 3.52
N VAL A 154 -12.56 24.90 3.02
CA VAL A 154 -12.25 24.68 1.63
C VAL A 154 -12.09 23.17 1.43
N PHE A 155 -12.85 22.61 0.49
CA PHE A 155 -12.74 21.20 0.12
C PHE A 155 -11.72 21.05 -1.02
N MET A 156 -10.85 20.05 -0.90
CA MET A 156 -9.88 19.69 -1.93
C MET A 156 -9.86 18.18 -2.10
N ARG A 157 -9.98 17.75 -3.35
CA ARG A 157 -9.80 16.33 -3.70
C ARG A 157 -8.54 16.19 -4.54
N ARG A 158 -7.67 15.26 -4.16
CA ARG A 158 -6.38 15.02 -4.79
C ARG A 158 -6.10 13.55 -4.97
N ILE A 159 -5.35 13.23 -6.02
CA ILE A 159 -4.74 11.92 -6.23
C ILE A 159 -3.24 12.11 -6.13
N HIS A 160 -2.59 11.27 -5.33
CA HIS A 160 -1.14 11.22 -5.32
C HIS A 160 -0.66 10.00 -6.10
N GLU A 161 0.37 10.19 -6.89
CA GLU A 161 0.98 9.19 -7.75
C GLU A 161 2.43 8.94 -7.35
N ARG A 162 2.86 7.71 -7.54
CA ARG A 162 4.26 7.30 -7.38
C ARG A 162 4.62 6.41 -8.56
N GLN A 163 5.66 6.75 -9.31
CA GLN A 163 6.06 6.02 -10.52
C GLN A 163 4.89 5.88 -11.52
N ASP A 164 4.18 6.97 -11.77
CA ASP A 164 3.01 7.06 -12.65
C ASP A 164 1.84 6.13 -12.26
N GLN A 165 1.80 5.68 -10.99
CA GLN A 165 0.69 4.89 -10.45
C GLN A 165 -0.01 5.67 -9.34
N PRO A 166 -1.33 5.87 -9.41
CA PRO A 166 -2.10 6.43 -8.32
C PRO A 166 -2.06 5.47 -7.12
N TYR A 167 -1.63 5.98 -5.97
CA TYR A 167 -1.54 5.18 -4.76
C TYR A 167 -2.49 5.62 -3.66
N CYS A 168 -2.99 6.87 -3.70
CA CYS A 168 -4.05 7.30 -2.80
C CYS A 168 -4.92 8.40 -3.40
N VAL A 169 -6.18 8.42 -2.96
CA VAL A 169 -7.15 9.50 -3.15
C VAL A 169 -7.35 10.17 -1.81
N ILE A 170 -7.33 11.49 -1.79
CA ILE A 170 -7.42 12.28 -0.57
C ILE A 170 -8.53 13.31 -0.70
N ASN A 171 -9.52 13.25 0.21
CA ASN A 171 -10.47 14.31 0.47
C ASN A 171 -9.98 15.14 1.65
N ILE A 172 -9.81 16.44 1.46
CA ILE A 172 -9.29 17.37 2.47
C ILE A 172 -10.34 18.45 2.73
N TYR A 173 -10.58 18.71 4.00
CA TYR A 173 -11.32 19.87 4.49
C TYR A 173 -10.34 20.72 5.29
N LEU A 174 -9.94 21.87 4.74
CA LEU A 174 -9.04 22.84 5.36
C LEU A 174 -9.83 24.06 5.80
N ALA A 175 -9.68 24.51 7.03
CA ALA A 175 -10.33 25.72 7.51
C ALA A 175 -10.04 26.89 6.57
N GLU A 176 -11.09 27.64 6.19
CA GLU A 176 -11.00 28.68 5.16
C GLU A 176 -10.02 29.79 5.54
N ASP A 177 -10.01 30.22 6.78
CA ASP A 177 -9.09 31.23 7.29
C ASP A 177 -7.62 30.80 7.22
N VAL A 178 -7.34 29.50 7.43
CA VAL A 178 -6.02 28.91 7.22
C VAL A 178 -5.67 28.86 5.74
N PHE A 179 -6.59 28.40 4.89
CA PHE A 179 -6.38 28.35 3.43
C PHE A 179 -6.08 29.75 2.85
N ARG A 180 -6.79 30.78 3.30
CA ARG A 180 -6.63 32.16 2.81
C ARG A 180 -5.31 32.81 3.14
N GLN A 181 -4.53 32.27 4.09
CA GLN A 181 -3.19 32.78 4.38
C GLN A 181 -2.21 32.50 3.24
N GLN A 182 -2.32 31.36 2.58
CA GLN A 182 -1.43 30.96 1.48
C GLN A 182 -2.17 30.19 0.36
N PRO A 183 -3.19 30.79 -0.29
CA PRO A 183 -4.08 30.06 -1.17
C PRO A 183 -3.37 29.48 -2.40
N THR A 184 -2.37 30.18 -2.94
CA THR A 184 -1.60 29.70 -4.10
C THR A 184 -0.77 28.46 -3.73
N ARG A 185 -0.16 28.45 -2.53
CA ARG A 185 0.61 27.29 -2.09
C ARG A 185 -0.27 26.11 -1.78
N PHE A 186 -1.40 26.33 -1.09
CA PHE A 186 -2.36 25.23 -0.84
C PHE A 186 -2.97 24.66 -2.11
N ARG A 187 -3.00 25.38 -3.22
CA ARG A 187 -3.41 24.82 -4.53
C ARG A 187 -2.33 23.98 -5.19
N ASN A 188 -1.06 24.24 -4.93
CA ASN A 188 0.04 23.62 -5.70
C ASN A 188 0.91 22.66 -4.89
N GLU A 189 0.90 22.75 -3.56
CA GLU A 189 1.74 21.96 -2.66
C GLU A 189 0.88 21.01 -1.82
N THR A 190 1.52 20.03 -1.19
CA THR A 190 0.88 19.13 -0.23
C THR A 190 0.53 19.89 1.05
N VAL A 191 -0.69 19.66 1.56
CA VAL A 191 -1.25 20.47 2.65
C VAL A 191 -0.53 20.28 3.98
N ILE A 192 -0.22 19.03 4.36
CA ILE A 192 0.36 18.73 5.68
C ILE A 192 1.75 19.35 5.87
N PRO A 193 2.72 19.21 4.95
CA PRO A 193 4.01 19.89 5.08
C PRO A 193 3.87 21.41 5.16
N LEU A 194 2.94 21.99 4.38
CA LEU A 194 2.70 23.41 4.38
C LEU A 194 2.15 23.89 5.74
N LEU A 195 1.12 23.22 6.27
CA LEU A 195 0.56 23.52 7.59
C LEU A 195 1.62 23.49 8.70
N VAL A 196 2.45 22.45 8.72
CA VAL A 196 3.51 22.30 9.75
C VAL A 196 4.58 23.39 9.62
N SER A 197 4.77 23.94 8.41
CA SER A 197 5.76 25.02 8.17
C SER A 197 5.24 26.43 8.47
N MET A 198 3.94 26.60 8.69
CA MET A 198 3.34 27.93 8.93
C MET A 198 3.55 28.37 10.39
N PRO A 199 4.25 29.52 10.64
CA PRO A 199 4.59 29.94 12.00
C PRO A 199 3.37 30.37 12.83
N ASP A 200 2.31 30.83 12.15
CA ASP A 200 1.09 31.32 12.80
C ASP A 200 0.05 30.21 13.05
N ILE A 201 0.39 28.97 12.75
CA ILE A 201 -0.48 27.80 12.95
C ILE A 201 0.15 26.87 13.97
N THR A 202 -0.46 26.79 15.15
CA THR A 202 -0.07 25.82 16.19
C THR A 202 -1.04 24.65 16.17
N ILE A 203 -0.54 23.46 15.84
CA ILE A 203 -1.31 22.22 15.91
C ILE A 203 -1.09 21.61 17.29
N THR A 204 -2.11 21.62 18.14
CA THR A 204 -2.03 21.06 19.50
C THR A 204 -2.41 19.58 19.58
N GLN A 205 -3.23 19.12 18.63
CA GLN A 205 -3.60 17.71 18.51
C GLN A 205 -3.57 17.28 17.04
N ALA A 206 -2.94 16.16 16.79
CA ALA A 206 -2.96 15.48 15.50
C ALA A 206 -3.34 14.01 15.72
N ARG A 207 -4.51 13.61 15.23
CA ARG A 207 -5.01 12.23 15.37
C ARG A 207 -5.09 11.57 14.00
N GLN A 208 -4.73 10.31 13.96
CA GLN A 208 -4.84 9.48 12.77
C GLN A 208 -5.51 8.16 13.15
N ALA A 209 -6.47 7.73 12.34
CA ALA A 209 -7.07 6.40 12.43
C ALA A 209 -6.93 5.71 11.08
N LEU A 210 -6.55 4.44 11.11
CA LEU A 210 -6.45 3.57 9.93
C LEU A 210 -7.47 2.44 10.05
N THR A 211 -8.22 2.20 8.98
CA THR A 211 -9.19 1.11 8.85
C THR A 211 -8.93 0.37 7.55
N ILE A 212 -8.98 -0.95 7.57
CA ILE A 212 -8.93 -1.76 6.34
C ILE A 212 -10.35 -1.86 5.79
N SER A 213 -10.50 -1.57 4.50
CA SER A 213 -11.76 -1.53 3.77
C SER A 213 -11.59 -2.12 2.36
N THR A 214 -12.56 -1.92 1.51
CA THR A 214 -12.51 -2.29 0.09
C THR A 214 -12.89 -1.10 -0.79
N ALA A 215 -12.26 -1.00 -1.95
CA ALA A 215 -12.53 0.06 -2.91
C ALA A 215 -13.97 -0.04 -3.46
N ASP A 216 -14.74 1.02 -3.31
CA ASP A 216 -15.98 1.21 -4.05
C ASP A 216 -15.71 1.55 -5.54
N THR A 217 -16.75 1.78 -6.30
CA THR A 217 -16.62 2.06 -7.74
C THR A 217 -15.83 3.34 -8.02
N GLU A 218 -16.02 4.39 -7.23
CA GLU A 218 -15.37 5.69 -7.43
C GLU A 218 -13.88 5.61 -7.06
N VAL A 219 -13.56 5.09 -5.88
CA VAL A 219 -12.19 4.88 -5.41
C VAL A 219 -11.43 3.92 -6.33
N ALA A 220 -12.08 2.83 -6.77
CA ALA A 220 -11.48 1.87 -7.68
C ALA A 220 -11.08 2.50 -9.02
N GLN A 221 -11.94 3.34 -9.59
CA GLN A 221 -11.66 4.07 -10.82
C GLN A 221 -10.47 5.03 -10.65
N GLN A 222 -10.44 5.80 -9.56
CA GLN A 222 -9.40 6.80 -9.29
C GLN A 222 -8.05 6.16 -8.97
N LEU A 223 -8.03 5.04 -8.26
CA LEU A 223 -6.83 4.28 -7.93
C LEU A 223 -6.41 3.29 -9.04
N GLN A 224 -7.21 3.17 -10.12
CA GLN A 224 -6.98 2.23 -11.22
C GLN A 224 -6.85 0.78 -10.73
N VAL A 225 -7.73 0.38 -9.82
CA VAL A 225 -7.81 -0.98 -9.27
C VAL A 225 -9.20 -1.59 -9.54
N ALA A 226 -9.37 -2.88 -9.30
CA ALA A 226 -10.69 -3.50 -9.36
C ALA A 226 -11.58 -3.06 -8.19
N VAL A 227 -12.90 -3.00 -8.40
CA VAL A 227 -13.86 -2.83 -7.30
C VAL A 227 -13.67 -3.96 -6.28
N ASN A 228 -13.85 -3.66 -5.00
CA ASN A 228 -13.56 -4.56 -3.87
C ASN A 228 -12.08 -4.91 -3.65
N THR A 229 -11.13 -4.26 -4.35
CA THR A 229 -9.72 -4.37 -3.98
C THR A 229 -9.51 -3.87 -2.56
N PRO A 230 -8.73 -4.57 -1.70
CA PRO A 230 -8.41 -4.09 -0.37
C PRO A 230 -7.72 -2.72 -0.40
N ILE A 231 -8.21 -1.80 0.43
CA ILE A 231 -7.66 -0.47 0.64
C ILE A 231 -7.45 -0.21 2.12
N ALA A 232 -6.58 0.74 2.44
CA ALA A 232 -6.48 1.29 3.78
C ALA A 232 -7.09 2.70 3.78
N GLU A 233 -8.15 2.88 4.56
CA GLU A 233 -8.75 4.19 4.80
C GLU A 233 -8.06 4.85 5.99
N VAL A 234 -7.54 6.04 5.79
CA VAL A 234 -6.88 6.80 6.84
C VAL A 234 -7.58 8.14 7.03
N ARG A 235 -8.11 8.34 8.22
CA ARG A 235 -8.73 9.59 8.63
C ARG A 235 -7.78 10.37 9.53
N ARG A 236 -7.53 11.65 9.22
CA ARG A 236 -6.66 12.54 10.01
C ARG A 236 -7.41 13.78 10.43
N VAL A 237 -7.24 14.18 11.67
CA VAL A 237 -7.84 15.37 12.26
C VAL A 237 -6.76 16.16 13.00
N PHE A 238 -6.59 17.45 12.63
CA PHE A 238 -5.67 18.35 13.32
C PHE A 238 -6.46 19.48 13.94
N VAL A 239 -6.11 19.78 15.20
CA VAL A 239 -6.81 20.73 16.06
C VAL A 239 -5.82 21.81 16.49
N ASP A 240 -6.26 23.07 16.45
CA ASP A 240 -5.48 24.23 16.89
C ASP A 240 -5.57 24.47 18.42
N GLU A 241 -4.95 25.57 18.89
CA GLU A 241 -4.93 25.96 20.30
C GLU A 241 -6.33 26.29 20.87
N GLN A 242 -7.28 26.66 20.02
CA GLN A 242 -8.65 26.95 20.41
C GLN A 242 -9.55 25.71 20.44
N GLY A 243 -8.99 24.52 20.17
CA GLY A 243 -9.76 23.29 20.09
C GLY A 243 -10.56 23.14 18.79
N ARG A 244 -10.25 23.96 17.79
CA ARG A 244 -10.93 24.01 16.49
C ARG A 244 -10.25 23.08 15.51
N VAL A 245 -11.03 22.30 14.76
CA VAL A 245 -10.52 21.44 13.69
C VAL A 245 -10.14 22.29 12.49
N ILE A 246 -8.84 22.47 12.27
CA ILE A 246 -8.30 23.23 11.13
C ILE A 246 -8.06 22.36 9.89
N TYR A 247 -7.91 21.06 10.08
CA TYR A 247 -7.68 20.11 9.01
C TYR A 247 -8.38 18.78 9.30
N LEU A 248 -9.16 18.31 8.33
CA LEU A 248 -9.66 16.95 8.27
C LEU A 248 -9.29 16.36 6.93
N SER A 249 -8.80 15.15 6.89
CA SER A 249 -8.67 14.40 5.65
C SER A 249 -9.18 12.97 5.77
N GLU A 250 -9.75 12.47 4.68
CA GLU A 250 -10.12 11.10 4.45
C GLU A 250 -9.36 10.60 3.24
N VAL A 251 -8.56 9.57 3.44
CA VAL A 251 -7.59 9.10 2.45
C VAL A 251 -7.82 7.63 2.20
N SER A 252 -8.05 7.26 0.95
CA SER A 252 -8.12 5.88 0.50
C SER A 252 -6.79 5.50 -0.16
N TYR A 253 -6.00 4.67 0.50
CA TYR A 253 -4.74 4.14 -0.03
C TYR A 253 -4.96 2.77 -0.64
N ARG A 254 -4.28 2.49 -1.74
CA ARG A 254 -4.17 1.10 -2.20
C ARG A 254 -3.51 0.24 -1.13
N GLY A 255 -4.09 -0.93 -0.85
CA GLY A 255 -3.59 -1.84 0.19
C GLY A 255 -2.17 -2.35 -0.07
N ASP A 256 -1.77 -2.48 -1.34
CA ASP A 256 -0.42 -2.90 -1.74
C ASP A 256 0.67 -1.81 -1.56
N PHE A 257 0.27 -0.58 -1.15
CA PHE A 257 1.18 0.52 -0.83
C PHE A 257 1.31 0.79 0.67
N ILE A 258 0.48 0.17 1.52
CA ILE A 258 0.49 0.44 2.97
C ILE A 258 1.20 -0.67 3.72
N HIS A 259 2.19 -0.27 4.51
CA HIS A 259 2.87 -1.11 5.48
C HIS A 259 2.84 -0.45 6.85
N VAL A 260 2.41 -1.19 7.86
CA VAL A 260 2.38 -0.74 9.25
C VAL A 260 3.42 -1.51 10.03
N GLU A 261 4.44 -0.81 10.52
CA GLU A 261 5.49 -1.37 11.37
C GLU A 261 5.57 -0.54 12.64
N MET A 262 5.53 -1.18 13.78
CA MET A 262 5.58 -0.53 15.09
C MET A 262 6.55 -1.26 16.01
N ASN A 263 7.39 -0.50 16.71
CA ASN A 263 8.13 -1.05 17.84
C ASN A 263 7.19 -1.21 19.03
N LEU A 264 6.99 -2.44 19.49
CA LEU A 264 6.14 -2.72 20.65
C LEU A 264 6.90 -2.65 21.98
N ILE A 265 8.22 -2.49 21.92
CA ILE A 265 9.10 -2.28 23.08
C ILE A 265 9.62 -0.84 22.97
N PRO A 266 9.42 0.00 23.99
CA PRO A 266 9.89 1.39 24.01
C PRO A 266 11.42 1.50 24.02
#